data_f871d099ce2ca5c5e86c62f3b9e80358
#
_entry.id   f871d099ce2ca5c5e86c62f3b9e80358
#
_cell.length_a   1.000
_cell.length_b   1.000
_cell.length_c   1.000
_cell.angle_alpha   90.00
_cell.angle_beta   90.00
_cell.angle_gamma   90.00
#
_symmetry.space_group_name_H-M   'P 1'
#
loop_
_entity.id
_entity.type
_entity.pdbx_description
1 polymer ?
#
loop_
_entity_poly.entity_id
_entity_poly.type
_entity_poly.pdbx_seq_one_letter_code
_entity_poly.pdbx_strand_id
1 'polypeptide(L)'
;MRLVGTTGDLSWGDNYPEIVWNVNPTHPIAAGLPPMFRLESEELYAEPFNIPAPDDIIFTAWYPTGHVFRAGCTFRRGYGKVFYFQPGHETCRSFYDENVRKIIKNAVHWCAPVTTAYPRPDGCPFVESIV
;
A
#
# COMPACT_ATOMS: atom_id res chain seq x y z
N MET A 1 5.73 -12.65 12.63
CA MET A 1 4.72 -11.58 12.85
C MET A 1 4.13 -11.22 11.51
N ARG A 2 2.81 -11.26 11.35
CA ARG A 2 2.14 -10.94 10.09
C ARG A 2 1.76 -9.45 10.10
N LEU A 3 2.30 -8.65 9.20
CA LEU A 3 2.05 -7.21 9.16
C LEU A 3 0.58 -6.89 8.91
N VAL A 4 -0.05 -7.60 7.96
CA VAL A 4 -1.47 -7.43 7.63
C VAL A 4 -2.37 -8.50 8.25
N GLY A 5 -1.84 -9.46 8.96
CA GLY A 5 -2.62 -10.47 9.71
C GLY A 5 -3.09 -11.68 8.89
N THR A 6 -2.55 -11.90 7.70
CA THR A 6 -2.97 -13.00 6.80
C THR A 6 -1.80 -13.78 6.21
N THR A 7 -2.11 -14.94 5.61
CA THR A 7 -1.22 -15.72 4.75
C THR A 7 -1.32 -15.35 3.27
N GLY A 8 -2.30 -14.53 2.88
CA GLY A 8 -2.44 -14.05 1.52
C GLY A 8 -3.25 -14.97 0.59
N ASP A 9 -4.29 -15.63 1.10
CA ASP A 9 -5.22 -16.39 0.24
C ASP A 9 -5.99 -15.42 -0.66
N LEU A 10 -5.72 -15.48 -1.96
CA LEU A 10 -6.38 -14.68 -3.01
C LEU A 10 -6.19 -15.37 -4.37
N SER A 11 -6.99 -14.98 -5.36
CA SER A 11 -6.80 -15.36 -6.76
C SER A 11 -5.90 -14.34 -7.46
N TRP A 12 -5.07 -14.78 -8.41
CA TRP A 12 -4.10 -13.94 -9.11
C TRP A 12 -3.93 -14.33 -10.58
N GLY A 13 -3.34 -13.44 -11.37
CA GLY A 13 -3.00 -13.64 -12.77
C GLY A 13 -2.08 -12.52 -13.28
N ASP A 14 -1.27 -12.80 -14.30
CA ASP A 14 -0.23 -11.90 -14.79
C ASP A 14 -0.66 -11.06 -16.00
N ASN A 15 -0.03 -9.88 -16.15
CA ASN A 15 -0.09 -9.01 -17.32
C ASN A 15 -1.50 -8.51 -17.69
N TYR A 16 -2.25 -8.06 -16.70
CA TYR A 16 -3.55 -7.43 -16.90
C TYR A 16 -3.44 -5.89 -16.79
N PRO A 17 -4.15 -5.14 -17.64
CA PRO A 17 -4.33 -3.70 -17.38
C PRO A 17 -5.14 -3.52 -16.10
N GLU A 18 -4.71 -2.60 -15.27
CA GLU A 18 -5.33 -2.31 -13.98
C GLU A 18 -5.81 -0.87 -13.93
N ILE A 19 -7.04 -0.65 -13.46
CA ILE A 19 -7.56 0.67 -13.14
C ILE A 19 -7.58 0.82 -11.63
N VAL A 20 -6.79 1.76 -11.12
CA VAL A 20 -6.72 2.08 -9.69
C VAL A 20 -7.66 3.25 -9.40
N TRP A 21 -8.66 3.01 -8.58
CA TRP A 21 -9.62 4.02 -8.12
C TRP A 21 -9.20 4.58 -6.76
N ASN A 22 -9.18 5.91 -6.67
CA ASN A 22 -9.01 6.64 -5.42
C ASN A 22 -10.35 6.77 -4.71
N VAL A 23 -10.63 5.87 -3.78
CA VAL A 23 -11.91 5.79 -3.06
C VAL A 23 -11.91 6.55 -1.73
N ASN A 24 -10.75 7.07 -1.31
CA ASN A 24 -10.62 7.93 -0.13
C ASN A 24 -9.72 9.14 -0.42
N PRO A 25 -10.19 10.10 -1.24
CA PRO A 25 -9.37 11.21 -1.74
C PRO A 25 -8.90 12.20 -0.66
N THR A 26 -9.51 12.17 0.52
CA THR A 26 -9.13 13.03 1.66
C THR A 26 -8.03 12.44 2.52
N HIS A 27 -7.68 11.17 2.32
CA HIS A 27 -6.60 10.54 3.05
C HIS A 27 -5.22 11.09 2.62
N PRO A 28 -4.27 11.34 3.54
CA PRO A 28 -2.96 11.90 3.21
C PRO A 28 -2.19 11.12 2.11
N ILE A 29 -2.33 9.79 2.07
CA ILE A 29 -1.70 8.95 1.03
C ILE A 29 -2.26 9.26 -0.36
N ALA A 30 -3.52 9.68 -0.45
CA ALA A 30 -4.20 10.03 -1.71
C ALA A 30 -3.93 11.48 -2.18
N ALA A 31 -3.17 12.26 -1.41
CA ALA A 31 -2.96 13.69 -1.69
C ALA A 31 -2.35 13.92 -3.09
N GLY A 32 -3.01 14.77 -3.88
CA GLY A 32 -2.56 15.14 -5.21
C GLY A 32 -2.68 14.05 -6.29
N LEU A 33 -3.46 13.01 -6.03
CA LEU A 33 -3.78 11.96 -7.01
C LEU A 33 -5.09 12.26 -7.74
N PRO A 34 -5.23 11.78 -8.99
CA PRO A 34 -6.49 11.86 -9.70
C PRO A 34 -7.55 10.91 -9.08
N PRO A 35 -8.82 11.04 -9.45
CA PRO A 35 -9.88 10.12 -9.02
C PRO A 35 -9.63 8.66 -9.43
N MET A 36 -8.94 8.46 -10.54
CA MET A 36 -8.50 7.15 -11.02
C MET A 36 -7.29 7.30 -11.95
N PHE A 37 -6.51 6.25 -12.09
CA PHE A 37 -5.46 6.14 -13.12
C PHE A 37 -5.35 4.69 -13.60
N ARG A 38 -4.70 4.50 -14.74
CA ARG A 38 -4.53 3.20 -15.37
C ARG A 38 -3.06 2.81 -15.40
N LEU A 39 -2.79 1.56 -15.04
CA LEU A 39 -1.53 0.86 -15.29
C LEU A 39 -1.74 -0.07 -16.47
N GLU A 40 -0.82 -0.05 -17.43
CA GLU A 40 -0.97 -0.81 -18.68
C GLU A 40 -0.82 -2.31 -18.48
N SER A 41 -0.02 -2.70 -17.49
CA SER A 41 0.20 -4.10 -17.15
C SER A 41 0.54 -4.22 -15.67
N GLU A 42 -0.15 -5.08 -14.96
CA GLU A 42 0.07 -5.46 -13.57
C GLU A 42 -0.28 -6.91 -13.31
N GLU A 43 0.10 -7.39 -12.15
CA GLU A 43 -0.38 -8.66 -11.62
C GLU A 43 -1.80 -8.45 -11.10
N LEU A 44 -2.77 -9.16 -11.69
CA LEU A 44 -4.16 -9.14 -11.21
C LEU A 44 -4.23 -9.86 -9.87
N TYR A 45 -4.77 -9.17 -8.86
CA TYR A 45 -5.27 -9.80 -7.65
C TYR A 45 -6.77 -9.61 -7.57
N ALA A 46 -7.47 -10.59 -7.01
CA ALA A 46 -8.93 -10.58 -6.93
C ALA A 46 -9.45 -10.91 -5.53
N GLU A 47 -10.55 -10.25 -5.16
CA GLU A 47 -11.32 -10.66 -3.98
C GLU A 47 -11.95 -12.08 -4.18
N PRO A 48 -12.16 -12.85 -3.11
CA PRO A 48 -11.93 -12.49 -1.73
C PRO A 48 -10.45 -12.53 -1.33
N PHE A 49 -10.01 -11.47 -0.63
CA PHE A 49 -8.68 -11.39 -0.03
C PHE A 49 -8.81 -11.52 1.49
N ASN A 50 -8.32 -12.62 2.02
CA ASN A 50 -8.48 -12.97 3.43
C ASN A 50 -7.52 -12.18 4.33
N ILE A 51 -7.87 -10.92 4.59
CA ILE A 51 -7.16 -10.03 5.53
C ILE A 51 -8.13 -9.53 6.61
N PRO A 52 -7.61 -9.13 7.78
CA PRO A 52 -8.41 -8.38 8.75
C PRO A 52 -9.01 -7.12 8.13
N ALA A 53 -10.11 -6.64 8.66
CA ALA A 53 -10.67 -5.35 8.23
C ALA A 53 -9.60 -4.26 8.33
N PRO A 54 -9.28 -3.55 7.24
CA PRO A 54 -8.36 -2.43 7.29
C PRO A 54 -8.96 -1.24 8.06
N ASP A 55 -8.10 -0.38 8.60
CA ASP A 55 -8.55 0.88 9.19
C ASP A 55 -9.12 1.80 8.11
N ASP A 56 -8.43 1.89 6.95
CA ASP A 56 -8.92 2.61 5.77
C ASP A 56 -8.65 1.81 4.50
N ILE A 57 -9.59 1.88 3.56
CA ILE A 57 -9.39 1.51 2.17
C ILE A 57 -9.18 2.81 1.40
N ILE A 58 -8.03 2.96 0.75
CA ILE A 58 -7.66 4.18 0.03
C ILE A 58 -7.79 3.98 -1.47
N PHE A 59 -7.36 2.81 -1.96
CA PHE A 59 -7.40 2.45 -3.37
C PHE A 59 -8.07 1.10 -3.58
N THR A 60 -8.89 1.02 -4.63
CA THR A 60 -9.40 -0.25 -5.14
C THR A 60 -8.93 -0.43 -6.58
N ALA A 61 -8.56 -1.65 -6.93
CA ALA A 61 -8.23 -2.02 -8.29
C ALA A 61 -9.45 -2.61 -8.99
N TRP A 62 -9.56 -2.36 -10.28
CA TRP A 62 -10.53 -2.98 -11.18
C TRP A 62 -9.81 -3.45 -12.44
N TYR A 63 -10.21 -4.61 -12.93
CA TYR A 63 -9.61 -5.24 -14.11
C TYR A 63 -10.70 -5.48 -15.18
N PRO A 64 -10.34 -5.47 -16.49
CA PRO A 64 -11.31 -5.71 -17.57
C PRO A 64 -12.04 -7.05 -17.49
N THR A 65 -11.48 -7.99 -16.76
CA THR A 65 -12.10 -9.29 -16.45
C THR A 65 -13.27 -9.21 -15.47
N GLY A 66 -13.53 -8.02 -14.90
CA GLY A 66 -14.57 -7.79 -13.88
C GLY A 66 -14.10 -8.03 -12.45
N HIS A 67 -12.87 -8.47 -12.24
CA HIS A 67 -12.33 -8.63 -10.90
C HIS A 67 -12.07 -7.28 -10.24
N VAL A 68 -12.25 -7.24 -8.92
CA VAL A 68 -11.95 -6.08 -8.06
C VAL A 68 -11.04 -6.51 -6.92
N PHE A 69 -10.27 -5.56 -6.39
CA PHE A 69 -9.34 -5.82 -5.30
C PHE A 69 -9.13 -4.57 -4.43
N ARG A 70 -8.93 -4.77 -3.12
CA ARG A 70 -8.52 -3.70 -2.20
C ARG A 70 -7.04 -3.43 -2.35
N ALA A 71 -6.68 -2.63 -3.36
CA ALA A 71 -5.30 -2.42 -3.79
C ALA A 71 -4.46 -1.53 -2.86
N GLY A 72 -5.11 -0.71 -2.02
CA GLY A 72 -4.41 0.16 -1.07
C GLY A 72 -5.14 0.27 0.26
N CYS A 73 -4.55 -0.29 1.33
CA CYS A 73 -5.17 -0.38 2.66
C CYS A 73 -4.21 0.02 3.76
N THR A 74 -4.74 0.61 4.84
CA THR A 74 -3.96 0.94 6.04
C THR A 74 -4.34 0.07 7.22
N PHE A 75 -3.36 -0.14 8.09
CA PHE A 75 -3.52 -0.86 9.35
C PHE A 75 -2.67 -0.20 10.43
N ARG A 76 -3.17 -0.21 11.67
CA ARG A 76 -2.41 0.15 12.86
C ARG A 76 -1.96 -1.12 13.58
N ARG A 77 -0.72 -1.13 14.05
CA ARG A 77 -0.15 -2.23 14.82
C ARG A 77 0.66 -1.65 15.99
N GLY A 78 0.05 -1.60 17.16
CA GLY A 78 0.61 -0.87 18.29
C GLY A 78 0.78 0.62 17.92
N TYR A 79 1.98 1.14 18.05
CA TYR A 79 2.31 2.52 17.65
C TYR A 79 2.71 2.64 16.18
N GLY A 80 2.83 1.53 15.45
CA GLY A 80 3.22 1.51 14.05
C GLY A 80 2.04 1.65 13.11
N LYS A 81 2.34 2.11 11.90
CA LYS A 81 1.41 2.18 10.77
C LYS A 81 1.92 1.30 9.64
N VAL A 82 1.03 0.63 8.97
CA VAL A 82 1.31 -0.19 7.80
C VAL A 82 0.43 0.31 6.66
N PHE A 83 1.03 0.51 5.51
CA PHE A 83 0.31 0.69 4.26
C PHE A 83 0.61 -0.50 3.35
N TYR A 84 -0.43 -1.22 2.98
CA TYR A 84 -0.40 -2.25 1.97
C TYR A 84 -0.78 -1.63 0.63
N PHE A 85 0.02 -1.91 -0.41
CA PHE A 85 -0.23 -1.46 -1.76
C PHE A 85 0.12 -2.59 -2.72
N GLN A 86 -0.83 -2.96 -3.60
CA GLN A 86 -0.69 -4.14 -4.44
C GLN A 86 0.17 -3.89 -5.68
N PRO A 87 0.02 -2.79 -6.48
CA PRO A 87 0.81 -2.62 -7.69
C PRO A 87 2.32 -2.62 -7.44
N GLY A 88 3.07 -3.24 -8.35
CA GLY A 88 4.53 -3.25 -8.29
C GLY A 88 5.19 -4.60 -8.60
N HIS A 89 4.58 -5.41 -9.46
CA HIS A 89 5.20 -6.65 -9.93
C HIS A 89 6.52 -6.36 -10.67
N GLU A 90 7.54 -7.18 -10.46
CA GLU A 90 8.91 -6.96 -10.94
C GLU A 90 9.03 -6.95 -12.48
N THR A 91 8.11 -7.61 -13.19
CA THR A 91 8.08 -7.59 -14.66
C THR A 91 7.29 -6.42 -15.23
N CYS A 92 6.57 -5.66 -14.38
CA CYS A 92 5.74 -4.53 -14.76
C CYS A 92 6.47 -3.20 -14.54
N ARG A 93 6.04 -2.16 -15.26
CA ARG A 93 6.69 -0.85 -15.17
C ARG A 93 6.02 0.10 -14.17
N SER A 94 5.25 -0.43 -13.25
CA SER A 94 4.41 0.35 -12.32
C SER A 94 5.20 1.32 -11.46
N PHE A 95 6.41 0.97 -11.02
CA PHE A 95 7.28 1.89 -10.28
C PHE A 95 7.81 3.07 -11.10
N TYR A 96 7.57 3.11 -12.42
CA TYR A 96 7.88 4.26 -13.27
C TYR A 96 6.66 5.17 -13.48
N ASP A 97 5.45 4.73 -13.10
CA ASP A 97 4.24 5.56 -13.14
C ASP A 97 4.30 6.68 -12.09
N GLU A 98 3.92 7.88 -12.48
CA GLU A 98 4.00 9.06 -11.62
C GLU A 98 3.02 8.98 -10.43
N ASN A 99 1.85 8.39 -10.61
CA ASN A 99 0.85 8.24 -9.56
C ASN A 99 1.33 7.20 -8.54
N VAL A 100 1.88 6.07 -9.00
CA VAL A 100 2.46 5.04 -8.13
C VAL A 100 3.59 5.63 -7.28
N ARG A 101 4.51 6.38 -7.90
CA ARG A 101 5.59 7.06 -7.16
C ARG A 101 5.07 8.05 -6.13
N LYS A 102 4.02 8.80 -6.49
CA LYS A 102 3.37 9.75 -5.58
C LYS A 102 2.72 9.03 -4.40
N ILE A 103 2.04 7.91 -4.65
CA ILE A 103 1.46 7.06 -3.59
C ILE A 103 2.55 6.60 -2.63
N ILE A 104 3.65 6.04 -3.13
CA ILE A 104 4.76 5.55 -2.31
C ILE A 104 5.36 6.69 -1.49
N LYS A 105 5.62 7.85 -2.10
CA LYS A 105 6.12 9.04 -1.38
C LYS A 105 5.17 9.46 -0.26
N ASN A 106 3.89 9.57 -0.55
CA ASN A 106 2.88 9.97 0.44
C ASN A 106 2.78 8.94 1.57
N ALA A 107 2.86 7.64 1.24
CA ALA A 107 2.83 6.56 2.21
C ALA A 107 4.04 6.60 3.15
N VAL A 108 5.23 6.88 2.64
CA VAL A 108 6.45 7.06 3.46
C VAL A 108 6.23 8.20 4.47
N HIS A 109 5.73 9.34 4.02
CA HIS A 109 5.42 10.47 4.92
C HIS A 109 4.34 10.12 5.95
N TRP A 110 3.29 9.44 5.51
CA TRP A 110 2.20 9.04 6.41
C TRP A 110 2.64 8.02 7.46
N CYS A 111 3.50 7.06 7.08
CA CYS A 111 4.03 6.03 7.99
C CYS A 111 5.09 6.59 8.94
N ALA A 112 5.71 7.73 8.63
CA ALA A 112 6.75 8.33 9.46
C ALA A 112 6.26 8.52 10.90
N PRO A 113 7.13 8.28 11.90
CA PRO A 113 6.79 8.52 13.29
C PRO A 113 6.52 10.00 13.54
N VAL A 114 5.46 10.30 14.30
CA VAL A 114 5.10 11.68 14.68
C VAL A 114 5.91 12.21 15.86
N THR A 115 6.64 11.32 16.58
CA THR A 115 7.53 11.70 17.67
C THR A 115 8.88 11.01 17.48
N THR A 116 9.95 11.73 17.78
CA THR A 116 11.32 11.18 17.79
C THR A 116 11.69 10.50 19.10
N ALA A 117 10.86 10.62 20.13
CA ALA A 117 11.10 10.04 21.44
C ALA A 117 10.46 8.66 21.56
N TYR A 118 11.07 7.66 20.93
CA TYR A 118 10.81 6.28 21.32
C TYR A 118 11.61 5.97 22.58
N PRO A 119 11.00 5.41 23.65
CA PRO A 119 11.77 4.86 24.73
C PRO A 119 12.68 3.77 24.14
N ARG A 120 13.97 3.90 24.33
CA ARG A 120 14.93 2.87 23.89
C ARG A 120 14.73 1.64 24.78
N PRO A 121 14.79 0.44 24.18
CA PRO A 121 14.95 -0.75 25.00
C PRO A 121 16.23 -0.63 25.83
N ASP A 122 16.15 -0.94 27.10
CA ASP A 122 17.32 -0.99 27.96
C ASP A 122 18.39 -1.89 27.36
N GLY A 123 19.63 -1.45 27.32
CA GLY A 123 20.77 -2.19 26.78
C GLY A 123 20.97 -2.06 25.26
N CYS A 124 20.18 -1.26 24.56
CA CYS A 124 20.41 -1.00 23.15
C CYS A 124 21.58 0.00 22.98
N PRO A 125 22.69 -0.36 22.28
CA PRO A 125 23.79 0.57 22.07
C PRO A 125 23.35 1.75 21.23
N PHE A 126 23.89 2.91 21.54
CA PHE A 126 23.66 4.12 20.75
C PHE A 126 24.42 3.99 19.42
N VAL A 127 23.69 3.87 18.31
CA VAL A 127 24.29 4.08 17.00
C VAL A 127 24.19 5.58 16.71
N GLU A 128 25.28 6.30 17.00
CA GLU A 128 25.43 7.68 16.57
C GLU A 128 25.57 7.68 15.05
N SER A 129 24.51 8.08 14.39
CA SER A 129 24.47 8.41 12.97
C SER A 129 25.03 7.35 12.00
N ILE A 130 24.15 6.70 11.28
CA ILE A 130 24.47 6.31 9.91
C ILE A 130 24.22 7.59 9.07
N VAL A 131 25.26 8.33 8.86
CA VAL A 131 25.29 9.41 7.87
C VAL A 131 25.67 8.80 6.52
#